data_02a20c21e9b3570b02cc3c306350757d
#
_entry.id   02a20c21e9b3570b02cc3c306350757d
#
_cell.length_a   1.000
_cell.length_b   1.000
_cell.length_c   1.000
_cell.angle_alpha   90.00
_cell.angle_beta   90.00
_cell.angle_gamma   90.00
#
_symmetry.space_group_name_H-M   'P 1'
#
loop_
_entity.id
_entity.type
_entity.pdbx_description
1 polymer ?
#
loop_
_entity_poly.entity_id
_entity_poly.type
_entity_poly.pdbx_seq_one_letter_code
_entity_poly.pdbx_strand_id
1 'polypeptide(L)'
;MMFGQIEEVYQALQRNGDVEFDWKDSSYTIEPGTDEDGKRYLAIWTAYCDKENYCVYKEESFLEQLIEKEVVDKVLNTKCFNGKSFLEIANDVELTSIMGQD
;
A
#
# COMPACT_ATOMS: atom_id res chain seq x y z
N MET A 1 -14.55 -0.10 -3.09
CA MET A 1 -14.15 -1.08 -2.07
C MET A 1 -15.17 -1.06 -0.94
N MET A 2 -15.58 -2.21 -0.48
CA MET A 2 -16.53 -2.31 0.62
C MET A 2 -15.83 -2.13 1.96
N PHE A 3 -16.58 -1.68 2.96
CA PHE A 3 -16.02 -1.37 4.29
C PHE A 3 -15.25 -2.55 4.91
N GLY A 4 -15.75 -3.79 4.78
CA GLY A 4 -15.07 -4.96 5.32
C GLY A 4 -13.73 -5.28 4.69
N GLN A 5 -13.47 -4.78 3.49
CA GLN A 5 -12.20 -5.01 2.80
C GLN A 5 -11.05 -4.17 3.36
N ILE A 6 -11.37 -3.10 4.09
CA ILE A 6 -10.31 -2.28 4.73
C ILE A 6 -9.55 -3.11 5.75
N GLU A 7 -10.25 -3.92 6.54
CA GLU A 7 -9.59 -4.80 7.50
C GLU A 7 -8.71 -5.83 6.80
N GLU A 8 -9.18 -6.38 5.68
CA GLU A 8 -8.37 -7.32 4.89
C GLU A 8 -7.10 -6.66 4.35
N VAL A 9 -7.19 -5.39 3.95
CA VAL A 9 -6.03 -4.63 3.51
C VAL A 9 -5.02 -4.51 4.64
N TYR A 10 -5.47 -4.13 5.84
CA TYR A 10 -4.60 -4.03 7.00
C TYR A 10 -3.91 -5.37 7.30
N GLN A 11 -4.70 -6.45 7.31
CA GLN A 11 -4.16 -7.78 7.62
C GLN A 11 -3.12 -8.22 6.60
N ALA A 12 -3.41 -8.02 5.31
CA ALA A 12 -2.47 -8.40 4.26
C ALA A 12 -1.15 -7.62 4.39
N LEU A 13 -1.22 -6.31 4.57
CA LEU A 13 -0.02 -5.48 4.66
C LEU A 13 0.79 -5.78 5.92
N GLN A 14 0.13 -6.03 7.06
CA GLN A 14 0.82 -6.40 8.28
C GLN A 14 1.55 -7.73 8.16
N ARG A 15 1.02 -8.64 7.33
CA ARG A 15 1.61 -9.97 7.10
C ARG A 15 2.60 -9.99 5.95
N ASN A 16 3.09 -8.84 5.56
CA ASN A 16 4.05 -8.71 4.47
C ASN A 16 3.48 -9.07 3.09
N GLY A 17 2.17 -8.96 2.95
CA GLY A 17 1.50 -9.13 1.67
C GLY A 17 1.41 -7.84 0.89
N ASP A 18 0.72 -7.87 -0.24
CA ASP A 18 0.53 -6.70 -1.07
C ASP A 18 -0.93 -6.50 -1.43
N VAL A 19 -1.26 -5.27 -1.85
CA VAL A 19 -2.60 -4.88 -2.25
C VAL A 19 -2.49 -4.11 -3.56
N GLU A 20 -3.27 -4.55 -4.56
CA GLU A 20 -3.34 -3.85 -5.84
C GLU A 20 -4.74 -3.28 -6.03
N PHE A 21 -4.80 -2.07 -6.55
CA PHE A 21 -6.09 -1.42 -6.75
C PHE A 21 -6.02 -0.40 -7.89
N ASP A 22 -7.19 -0.12 -8.43
CA ASP A 22 -7.36 0.93 -9.44
C ASP A 22 -8.12 2.10 -8.80
N TRP A 23 -7.68 3.29 -9.11
CA TRP A 23 -8.36 4.52 -8.70
C TRP A 23 -8.27 5.51 -9.85
N LYS A 24 -9.44 5.97 -10.30
CA LYS A 24 -9.53 6.79 -11.52
C LYS A 24 -8.88 6.02 -12.67
N ASP A 25 -7.98 6.63 -13.43
CA ASP A 25 -7.39 6.00 -14.60
C ASP A 25 -6.02 5.36 -14.31
N SER A 26 -5.70 5.14 -13.04
CA SER A 26 -4.38 4.64 -12.64
C SER A 26 -4.48 3.39 -11.80
N SER A 27 -3.45 2.56 -11.91
CA SER A 27 -3.31 1.36 -11.08
C SER A 27 -2.21 1.59 -10.06
N TYR A 28 -2.42 1.08 -8.86
CA TYR A 28 -1.50 1.25 -7.74
C TYR A 28 -1.24 -0.08 -7.05
N THR A 29 -0.09 -0.18 -6.42
CA THR A 29 0.25 -1.31 -5.56
C THR A 29 0.78 -0.77 -4.24
N ILE A 30 0.29 -1.30 -3.13
CA ILE A 30 0.87 -1.06 -1.81
C ILE A 30 1.57 -2.35 -1.43
N GLU A 31 2.87 -2.28 -1.21
CA GLU A 31 3.65 -3.48 -0.91
C GLU A 31 4.86 -3.18 -0.05
N PRO A 32 5.29 -4.16 0.76
CA PRO A 32 6.54 -4.04 1.50
C PRO A 32 7.73 -4.30 0.58
N GLY A 33 8.88 -3.80 0.98
CA GLY A 33 10.12 -4.04 0.27
C GLY A 33 11.31 -3.79 1.17
N THR A 34 12.50 -3.97 0.60
CA THR A 34 13.76 -3.73 1.31
C THR A 34 14.64 -2.92 0.38
N ASP A 35 15.20 -1.82 0.89
CA ASP A 35 16.05 -0.98 0.09
C ASP A 35 17.49 -1.52 0.04
N GLU A 36 18.39 -0.80 -0.63
CA GLU A 36 19.77 -1.24 -0.81
C GLU A 36 20.54 -1.33 0.51
N ASP A 37 20.13 -0.56 1.50
CA ASP A 37 20.76 -0.56 2.82
C ASP A 37 20.22 -1.66 3.72
N GLY A 38 19.30 -2.48 3.23
CA GLY A 38 18.67 -3.52 4.02
C GLY A 38 17.54 -3.03 4.90
N LYS A 39 17.12 -1.79 4.76
CA LYS A 39 16.00 -1.24 5.52
C LYS A 39 14.69 -1.61 4.89
N ARG A 40 13.75 -2.07 5.71
CA ARG A 40 12.44 -2.43 5.26
C ARG A 40 11.52 -1.22 5.19
N TYR A 41 10.54 -1.30 4.29
CA TYR A 41 9.59 -0.22 4.11
C TYR A 41 8.24 -0.77 3.63
N LEU A 42 7.21 0.06 3.75
CA LEU A 42 5.93 -0.13 3.08
C LEU A 42 5.75 1.03 2.12
N ALA A 43 5.46 0.74 0.87
CA ALA A 43 5.40 1.75 -0.17
C ALA A 43 4.14 1.66 -1.01
N ILE A 44 3.74 2.80 -1.56
CA ILE A 44 2.69 2.89 -2.56
C ILE A 44 3.37 3.19 -3.90
N TRP A 45 3.11 2.33 -4.87
CA TRP A 45 3.67 2.44 -6.22
C TRP A 45 2.56 2.63 -7.23
N THR A 46 2.85 3.34 -8.31
CA THR A 46 1.97 3.37 -9.46
C THR A 46 2.67 2.72 -10.64
N ALA A 47 1.94 1.88 -11.35
CA ALA A 47 2.45 1.19 -12.53
C ALA A 47 2.29 2.02 -13.81
N TYR A 48 2.03 3.29 -13.67
CA TYR A 48 1.61 4.13 -14.77
C TYR A 48 2.71 4.51 -15.75
N CYS A 49 3.96 4.36 -15.37
CA CYS A 49 5.06 4.68 -16.28
C CYS A 49 5.57 3.44 -16.97
N ASP A 50 5.66 3.48 -18.28
CA ASP A 50 6.12 2.37 -19.10
C ASP A 50 7.53 1.90 -18.79
N LYS A 51 8.27 2.63 -17.99
CA LYS A 51 9.68 2.35 -17.79
C LYS A 51 10.07 1.94 -16.39
N GLU A 52 9.40 2.44 -15.39
CA GLU A 52 9.67 2.11 -13.99
C GLU A 52 8.43 2.37 -13.16
N ASN A 53 8.24 1.57 -12.12
CA ASN A 53 7.21 1.86 -11.16
C ASN A 53 7.56 3.16 -10.43
N TYR A 54 6.61 4.04 -10.34
CA TYR A 54 6.79 5.31 -9.66
C TYR A 54 6.38 5.19 -8.21
N CYS A 55 7.28 5.51 -7.29
CA CYS A 55 6.98 5.48 -5.86
C CYS A 55 6.22 6.74 -5.47
N VAL A 56 4.97 6.55 -5.02
CA VAL A 56 4.12 7.65 -4.59
C VAL A 56 4.44 8.05 -3.15
N TYR A 57 4.68 7.06 -2.29
CA TYR A 57 4.99 7.28 -0.87
C TYR A 57 5.66 6.04 -0.30
N LYS A 58 6.56 6.25 0.64
CA LYS A 58 7.29 5.17 1.27
C LYS A 58 7.52 5.50 2.74
N GLU A 59 7.27 4.53 3.61
CA GLU A 59 7.46 4.67 5.05
C GLU A 59 8.34 3.53 5.56
N GLU A 60 9.32 3.83 6.40
CA GLU A 60 10.25 2.83 6.92
C GLU A 60 9.58 1.94 7.95
N SER A 61 9.91 0.64 7.89
CA SER A 61 9.46 -0.37 8.85
C SER A 61 10.66 -0.91 9.61
N PHE A 62 10.47 -1.21 10.90
CA PHE A 62 11.55 -1.69 11.76
C PHE A 62 11.48 -3.18 12.05
N LEU A 63 10.43 -3.87 11.59
CA LEU A 63 10.29 -5.31 11.77
C LEU A 63 10.79 -6.05 10.53
N GLU A 64 11.36 -7.25 10.73
CA GLU A 64 11.97 -8.00 9.63
C GLU A 64 10.98 -8.80 8.79
N GLN A 65 9.94 -9.37 9.39
CA GLN A 65 9.05 -10.29 8.70
C GLN A 65 7.60 -9.82 8.62
N LEU A 66 7.31 -8.71 9.26
CA LEU A 66 5.97 -8.14 9.32
C LEU A 66 6.10 -6.64 9.13
N ILE A 67 4.98 -5.99 8.87
CA ILE A 67 4.92 -4.52 8.87
C ILE A 67 4.09 -4.11 10.08
N GLU A 68 4.62 -3.21 10.88
CA GLU A 68 3.91 -2.72 12.07
C GLU A 68 2.59 -2.06 11.69
N LYS A 69 1.58 -2.23 12.53
CA LYS A 69 0.30 -1.58 12.30
C LYS A 69 0.44 -0.07 12.19
N GLU A 70 1.32 0.53 12.98
CA GLU A 70 1.57 1.98 12.95
C GLU A 70 2.07 2.45 11.58
N VAL A 71 2.91 1.63 10.94
CA VAL A 71 3.41 1.94 9.59
C VAL A 71 2.28 1.80 8.56
N VAL A 72 1.46 0.75 8.68
CA VAL A 72 0.30 0.58 7.80
C VAL A 72 -0.65 1.77 7.97
N ASP A 73 -0.97 2.14 9.22
CA ASP A 73 -1.83 3.31 9.49
C ASP A 73 -1.27 4.56 8.83
N LYS A 74 0.02 4.79 8.96
CA LYS A 74 0.65 5.98 8.42
C LYS A 74 0.57 6.02 6.90
N VAL A 75 0.85 4.91 6.25
CA VAL A 75 0.78 4.82 4.78
C VAL A 75 -0.65 5.03 4.30
N LEU A 76 -1.62 4.37 4.93
CA LEU A 76 -3.02 4.46 4.50
C LEU A 76 -3.66 5.80 4.84
N ASN A 77 -3.08 6.57 5.75
CA ASN A 77 -3.58 7.90 6.11
C ASN A 77 -2.81 9.06 5.47
N THR A 78 -1.76 8.78 4.73
CA THR A 78 -0.98 9.82 4.07
C THR A 78 -1.74 10.37 2.87
N LYS A 79 -1.80 11.69 2.77
CA LYS A 79 -2.61 12.36 1.73
C LYS A 79 -1.84 12.48 0.42
N CYS A 80 -1.68 11.38 -0.27
CA CYS A 80 -0.90 11.30 -1.51
C CYS A 80 -1.75 11.05 -2.77
N PHE A 81 -3.08 11.03 -2.65
CA PHE A 81 -4.01 10.83 -3.76
C PHE A 81 -4.80 12.12 -3.98
N ASN A 82 -4.18 13.11 -4.63
CA ASN A 82 -4.78 14.43 -4.87
C ASN A 82 -5.25 15.08 -3.56
N GLY A 83 -4.40 15.01 -2.54
CA GLY A 83 -4.69 15.60 -1.24
C GLY A 83 -5.56 14.74 -0.34
N LYS A 84 -5.83 13.51 -0.74
CA LYS A 84 -6.62 12.54 0.04
C LYS A 84 -5.79 11.32 0.35
N SER A 85 -6.11 10.64 1.45
CA SER A 85 -5.48 9.39 1.82
C SER A 85 -6.18 8.21 1.15
N PHE A 86 -5.51 7.04 1.18
CA PHE A 86 -6.14 5.81 0.71
C PHE A 86 -7.47 5.56 1.43
N LEU A 87 -7.51 5.75 2.74
CA LEU A 87 -8.75 5.52 3.49
C LEU A 87 -9.86 6.49 3.09
N GLU A 88 -9.51 7.71 2.71
CA GLU A 88 -10.49 8.69 2.26
C GLU A 88 -11.06 8.35 0.88
N ILE A 89 -10.28 7.74 0.00
CA ILE A 89 -10.74 7.36 -1.33
C ILE A 89 -11.23 5.91 -1.40
N ALA A 90 -11.24 5.20 -0.29
CA ALA A 90 -11.49 3.76 -0.26
C ALA A 90 -12.80 3.35 -0.94
N ASN A 91 -13.84 4.17 -0.82
CA ASN A 91 -15.13 3.86 -1.46
C ASN A 91 -15.10 3.99 -2.98
N ASP A 92 -14.11 4.69 -3.52
CA ASP A 92 -13.97 4.91 -4.96
C ASP A 92 -12.89 4.02 -5.58
N VAL A 93 -12.24 3.21 -4.77
CA VAL A 93 -11.16 2.33 -5.18
C VAL A 93 -11.72 0.97 -5.61
N GLU A 94 -11.19 0.42 -6.69
CA GLU A 94 -11.49 -0.93 -7.10
C GLU A 94 -10.30 -1.82 -6.75
N LEU A 95 -10.48 -2.72 -5.77
CA LEU A 95 -9.45 -3.68 -5.41
C LEU A 95 -9.35 -4.74 -6.49
N THR A 96 -8.14 -4.91 -7.01
CA THR A 96 -7.89 -5.92 -8.05
C THR A 96 -7.18 -7.14 -7.48
N SER A 97 -6.45 -7.00 -6.38
CA SER A 97 -5.79 -8.14 -5.74
C SER A 97 -5.44 -7.81 -4.30
N ILE A 98 -5.60 -8.78 -3.42
CA ILE A 98 -5.07 -8.75 -2.06
C ILE A 98 -4.30 -10.05 -1.86
N MET A 99 -2.99 -9.95 -1.64
CA MET A 99 -2.12 -11.10 -1.44
C MET A 99 -1.52 -11.01 -0.04
N GLY A 100 -1.87 -11.96 0.82
CA GLY A 100 -1.31 -12.02 2.16
C GLY A 100 -0.26 -13.12 2.26
N GLN A 101 0.70 -12.91 3.14
CA GLN A 101 1.68 -13.94 3.48
C GLN A 101 1.14 -14.76 4.65
N ASP A 102 1.15 -16.05 4.51
CA ASP A 102 0.74 -16.95 5.59
C ASP A 102 1.93 -17.38 6.45
#